data_87a0a5ccf3184bd6615fc09803d560c3
#
_entry.id   87a0a5ccf3184bd6615fc09803d560c3
#
_cell.length_a   1.000
_cell.length_b   1.000
_cell.length_c   1.000
_cell.angle_alpha   90.00
_cell.angle_beta   90.00
_cell.angle_gamma   90.00
#
_symmetry.space_group_name_H-M   'P 1'
#
loop_
_entity.id
_entity.type
_entity.pdbx_description
1 polymer ?
#
loop_
_entity_poly.entity_id
_entity_poly.type
_entity_poly.pdbx_seq_one_letter_code
_entity_poly.pdbx_strand_id
1 'polypeptide(L)'
;VVLIFMESMSANLMEHFGSTKKLTPFLDSLYLESLSFDHFYSAGIHTNHGMYATLYSFPAIMKRNAMKGAVVPVYSGLPTVLKDNDYRNLFFMTHESQYDNMNAFLRTNGFDEIYAQENYPKDKVVNSFGVQDDFLYQYALPILNKRAEERQPFFTVLLSISNHPSYVIPDYFKPHSTKLEDQIVEYADWAIRQFMQEARKQPWFENTIFVLLGDHGKLVGSPDCEIPQSCNHVPLMIYGKGIKPEIRQEPGGQTDVAPTLLGLLNMSYTQNDFGINLLTEQRPLMSISPPII
;
A
#
# COMPACT_ATOMS: atom_id res chain seq x y z
N VAL A 1 -1.89 -7.69 10.98
CA VAL A 1 -1.18 -6.75 10.09
C VAL A 1 -2.18 -6.05 9.20
N VAL A 2 -2.06 -4.73 9.04
CA VAL A 2 -2.84 -3.92 8.10
C VAL A 2 -1.86 -3.23 7.15
N LEU A 3 -1.96 -3.54 5.85
CA LEU A 3 -1.15 -2.95 4.80
C LEU A 3 -2.04 -2.05 3.93
N ILE A 4 -1.64 -0.79 3.78
CA ILE A 4 -2.34 0.22 2.98
C ILE A 4 -1.49 0.56 1.77
N PHE A 5 -1.97 0.22 0.57
CA PHE A 5 -1.44 0.77 -0.66
C PHE A 5 -2.07 2.14 -0.91
N MET A 6 -1.24 3.15 -0.98
CA MET A 6 -1.64 4.53 -1.26
C MET A 6 -1.48 4.78 -2.76
N GLU A 7 -2.60 4.91 -3.46
CA GLU A 7 -2.64 5.15 -4.92
C GLU A 7 -1.78 6.34 -5.32
N SER A 8 -0.84 6.11 -6.24
CA SER A 8 0.00 7.15 -6.86
C SER A 8 0.70 8.08 -5.87
N MET A 9 1.06 7.57 -4.67
CA MET A 9 1.65 8.38 -3.59
C MET A 9 3.16 8.49 -3.77
N SER A 10 3.59 9.52 -4.52
CA SER A 10 5.01 9.92 -4.58
C SER A 10 5.50 10.45 -3.24
N ALA A 11 6.72 10.13 -2.85
CA ALA A 11 7.42 10.77 -1.75
C ALA A 11 7.48 12.31 -1.91
N ASN A 12 7.69 12.80 -3.13
CA ASN A 12 7.73 14.23 -3.45
C ASN A 12 6.43 15.02 -3.17
N LEU A 13 5.33 14.36 -2.82
CA LEU A 13 4.10 15.01 -2.36
C LEU A 13 4.15 15.37 -0.88
N MET A 14 5.02 14.73 -0.10
CA MET A 14 5.17 14.91 1.34
C MET A 14 6.14 16.04 1.70
N GLU A 15 5.86 16.74 2.79
CA GLU A 15 6.69 17.84 3.30
C GLU A 15 8.08 17.34 3.73
N HIS A 16 8.15 16.14 4.31
CA HIS A 16 9.39 15.47 4.68
C HIS A 16 10.37 15.35 3.50
N PHE A 17 9.88 15.12 2.29
CA PHE A 17 10.69 14.99 1.06
C PHE A 17 10.79 16.29 0.26
N GLY A 18 10.51 17.44 0.88
CA GLY A 18 10.73 18.77 0.30
C GLY A 18 9.51 19.41 -0.37
N SER A 19 8.32 18.82 -0.30
CA SER A 19 7.10 19.49 -0.75
C SER A 19 6.82 20.73 0.11
N THR A 20 6.55 21.86 -0.52
CA THR A 20 6.15 23.09 0.18
C THR A 20 4.63 23.27 0.27
N LYS A 21 3.86 22.34 -0.28
CA LYS A 21 2.39 22.48 -0.45
C LYS A 21 1.57 22.04 0.75
N LYS A 22 2.16 21.33 1.71
CA LYS A 22 1.49 20.81 2.92
C LYS A 22 0.26 19.94 2.63
N LEU A 23 0.36 19.06 1.66
CA LEU A 23 -0.76 18.24 1.21
C LEU A 23 -1.03 17.03 2.11
N THR A 24 -0.02 16.58 2.86
CA THR A 24 -0.02 15.31 3.58
C THR A 24 0.33 15.44 5.07
N PRO A 25 -0.31 16.38 5.81
CA PRO A 25 0.09 16.66 7.19
C PRO A 25 -0.03 15.47 8.13
N PHE A 26 -0.96 14.55 7.88
CA PHE A 26 -1.08 13.33 8.68
C PHE A 26 0.04 12.33 8.35
N LEU A 27 0.29 12.07 7.07
CA LEU A 27 1.34 11.14 6.65
C LEU A 27 2.72 11.67 7.05
N ASP A 28 2.98 12.98 6.96
CA ASP A 28 4.22 13.59 7.43
C ASP A 28 4.43 13.39 8.94
N SER A 29 3.37 13.56 9.75
CA SER A 29 3.43 13.26 11.19
C SER A 29 3.66 11.77 11.46
N LEU A 30 2.92 10.90 10.78
CA LEU A 30 3.03 9.45 10.93
C LEU A 30 4.40 8.94 10.50
N TYR A 31 5.01 9.56 9.49
CA TYR A 31 6.35 9.22 9.00
C TYR A 31 7.39 9.35 10.11
N LEU A 32 7.31 10.41 10.90
CA LEU A 32 8.21 10.67 12.03
C LEU A 32 7.92 9.75 13.25
N GLU A 33 6.71 9.23 13.35
CA GLU A 33 6.28 8.31 14.42
C GLU A 33 6.49 6.83 14.05
N SER A 34 7.00 6.54 12.86
CA SER A 34 7.13 5.20 12.28
C SER A 34 8.60 4.77 12.09
N LEU A 35 8.81 3.49 11.87
CA LEU A 35 10.00 3.02 11.18
C LEU A 35 9.80 3.33 9.70
N SER A 36 10.55 4.28 9.18
CA SER A 36 10.38 4.86 7.85
C SER A 36 11.67 4.81 7.05
N PHE A 37 11.57 4.94 5.73
CA PHE A 37 12.71 4.77 4.80
C PHE A 37 12.78 5.92 3.82
N ASP A 38 13.85 6.71 3.86
CA ASP A 38 14.03 7.90 3.00
C ASP A 38 14.32 7.53 1.53
N HIS A 39 14.89 6.35 1.29
CA HIS A 39 15.26 5.88 -0.04
C HIS A 39 14.50 4.60 -0.39
N PHE A 40 13.17 4.71 -0.50
CA PHE A 40 12.32 3.57 -0.82
C PHE A 40 11.63 3.75 -2.18
N TYR A 41 11.68 2.70 -3.02
CA TYR A 41 11.28 2.79 -4.41
C TYR A 41 10.26 1.72 -4.81
N SER A 42 9.31 2.14 -5.65
CA SER A 42 8.36 1.21 -6.28
C SER A 42 9.03 0.38 -7.37
N ALA A 43 8.53 -0.83 -7.56
CA ALA A 43 9.00 -1.76 -8.59
C ALA A 43 8.58 -1.36 -10.02
N GLY A 44 7.70 -0.38 -10.15
CA GLY A 44 7.20 0.11 -11.43
C GLY A 44 6.20 1.25 -11.24
N ILE A 45 5.46 1.57 -12.29
CA ILE A 45 4.57 2.74 -12.38
C ILE A 45 3.07 2.36 -12.48
N HIS A 46 2.72 1.15 -12.09
CA HIS A 46 1.35 0.64 -12.08
C HIS A 46 1.06 -0.13 -10.80
N THR A 47 -0.17 -0.07 -10.33
CA THR A 47 -0.64 -0.75 -9.12
C THR A 47 -0.31 -2.24 -9.09
N ASN A 48 -0.51 -2.94 -10.23
CA ASN A 48 -0.17 -4.37 -10.31
C ASN A 48 1.32 -4.66 -10.13
N HIS A 49 2.22 -3.74 -10.53
CA HIS A 49 3.66 -3.86 -10.30
C HIS A 49 4.00 -3.75 -8.81
N GLY A 50 3.44 -2.70 -8.16
CA GLY A 50 3.65 -2.47 -6.73
C GLY A 50 3.09 -3.60 -5.87
N MET A 51 1.88 -4.05 -6.16
CA MET A 51 1.25 -5.17 -5.44
C MET A 51 2.04 -6.47 -5.59
N TYR A 52 2.43 -6.81 -6.82
CA TYR A 52 3.20 -8.01 -7.10
C TYR A 52 4.54 -8.01 -6.37
N ALA A 53 5.26 -6.89 -6.42
CA ALA A 53 6.53 -6.76 -5.75
C ALA A 53 6.39 -6.78 -4.22
N THR A 54 5.44 -6.05 -3.67
CA THR A 54 5.23 -5.95 -2.21
C THR A 54 4.78 -7.27 -1.58
N LEU A 55 3.86 -7.98 -2.24
CA LEU A 55 3.25 -9.17 -1.66
C LEU A 55 4.04 -10.45 -1.92
N TYR A 56 4.79 -10.50 -3.03
CA TYR A 56 5.48 -11.73 -3.47
C TYR A 56 6.98 -11.54 -3.69
N SER A 57 7.52 -10.34 -3.46
CA SER A 57 8.97 -10.01 -3.53
C SER A 57 9.63 -10.28 -4.88
N PHE A 58 8.86 -10.21 -5.96
CA PHE A 58 9.40 -10.31 -7.33
C PHE A 58 9.41 -8.93 -8.01
N PRO A 59 10.44 -8.61 -8.80
CA PRO A 59 10.46 -7.38 -9.59
C PRO A 59 9.34 -7.38 -10.63
N ALA A 60 8.85 -6.18 -10.96
CA ALA A 60 7.82 -6.04 -11.98
C ALA A 60 8.34 -6.45 -13.38
N ILE A 61 7.47 -7.05 -14.17
CA ILE A 61 7.74 -7.35 -15.58
C ILE A 61 7.08 -6.24 -16.41
N MET A 62 7.86 -5.24 -16.84
CA MET A 62 7.35 -4.00 -17.44
C MET A 62 6.42 -4.18 -18.65
N LYS A 63 6.63 -5.24 -19.44
CA LYS A 63 5.81 -5.52 -20.64
C LYS A 63 4.66 -6.49 -20.39
N ARG A 64 4.47 -6.94 -19.14
CA ARG A 64 3.49 -7.98 -18.79
C ARG A 64 2.93 -7.77 -17.41
N ASN A 65 1.61 -7.74 -17.29
CA ASN A 65 0.96 -7.86 -15.99
C ASN A 65 1.06 -9.31 -15.49
N ALA A 66 1.76 -9.55 -14.39
CA ALA A 66 1.99 -10.88 -13.82
C ALA A 66 0.69 -11.55 -13.33
N MET A 67 -0.37 -10.78 -13.09
CA MET A 67 -1.68 -11.29 -12.65
C MET A 67 -2.53 -11.80 -13.82
N LYS A 68 -2.21 -11.40 -15.06
CA LYS A 68 -2.96 -11.76 -16.26
C LYS A 68 -2.32 -12.97 -16.98
N GLY A 69 -3.17 -13.89 -17.40
CA GLY A 69 -2.75 -15.05 -18.20
C GLY A 69 -3.85 -16.11 -18.28
N ALA A 70 -3.69 -17.07 -19.18
CA ALA A 70 -4.61 -18.21 -19.32
C ALA A 70 -4.59 -19.12 -18.08
N VAL A 71 -3.47 -19.13 -17.37
CA VAL A 71 -3.28 -19.83 -16.10
C VAL A 71 -2.76 -18.82 -15.08
N VAL A 72 -3.41 -18.74 -13.93
CA VAL A 72 -2.95 -17.93 -12.81
C VAL A 72 -1.76 -18.65 -12.17
N PRO A 73 -0.56 -18.05 -12.15
CA PRO A 73 0.59 -18.69 -11.53
C PRO A 73 0.46 -18.68 -10.01
N VAL A 74 1.04 -19.69 -9.36
CA VAL A 74 1.09 -19.81 -7.89
C VAL A 74 2.44 -19.28 -7.41
N TYR A 75 2.39 -18.35 -6.47
CA TYR A 75 3.57 -17.75 -5.84
C TYR A 75 3.57 -18.02 -4.32
N SER A 76 4.76 -18.21 -3.76
CA SER A 76 4.99 -18.04 -2.33
C SER A 76 5.28 -16.56 -2.06
N GLY A 77 4.75 -16.02 -0.99
CA GLY A 77 4.95 -14.62 -0.59
C GLY A 77 4.27 -14.30 0.72
N LEU A 78 4.21 -13.03 1.08
CA LEU A 78 3.65 -12.59 2.35
C LEU A 78 2.27 -13.20 2.66
N PRO A 79 1.28 -13.19 1.73
CA PRO A 79 -0.05 -13.74 2.05
C PRO A 79 -0.02 -15.25 2.29
N THR A 80 0.74 -16.02 1.52
CA THR A 80 0.80 -17.48 1.67
C THR A 80 1.52 -17.87 2.95
N VAL A 81 2.64 -17.21 3.27
CA VAL A 81 3.37 -17.47 4.53
C VAL A 81 2.51 -17.11 5.76
N LEU A 82 1.79 -15.99 5.73
CA LEU A 82 0.88 -15.61 6.81
C LEU A 82 -0.26 -16.62 6.95
N LYS A 83 -0.83 -17.09 5.83
CA LYS A 83 -1.88 -18.11 5.84
C LYS A 83 -1.40 -19.43 6.44
N ASP A 84 -0.17 -19.86 6.14
CA ASP A 84 0.45 -21.06 6.70
C ASP A 84 0.74 -20.90 8.21
N ASN A 85 0.71 -19.67 8.73
CA ASN A 85 0.81 -19.31 10.14
C ASN A 85 -0.56 -18.90 10.75
N ASP A 86 -1.63 -19.47 10.27
CA ASP A 86 -3.00 -19.32 10.77
C ASP A 86 -3.60 -17.89 10.64
N TYR A 87 -3.02 -17.01 9.85
CA TYR A 87 -3.63 -15.71 9.56
C TYR A 87 -4.82 -15.85 8.61
N ARG A 88 -5.86 -15.07 8.86
CA ARG A 88 -6.95 -14.82 7.91
C ARG A 88 -6.57 -13.65 7.03
N ASN A 89 -6.51 -13.86 5.72
CA ASN A 89 -6.07 -12.86 4.77
C ASN A 89 -7.25 -12.21 4.04
N LEU A 90 -7.38 -10.89 4.19
CA LEU A 90 -8.45 -10.09 3.62
C LEU A 90 -7.87 -9.06 2.63
N PHE A 91 -8.54 -8.85 1.51
CA PHE A 91 -8.20 -7.82 0.55
C PHE A 91 -9.40 -6.92 0.28
N PHE A 92 -9.22 -5.62 0.39
CA PHE A 92 -10.23 -4.61 0.08
C PHE A 92 -9.74 -3.74 -1.07
N MET A 93 -10.54 -3.62 -2.12
CA MET A 93 -10.30 -2.74 -3.26
C MET A 93 -11.55 -1.93 -3.58
N THR A 94 -11.38 -0.77 -4.17
CA THR A 94 -12.49 0.15 -4.45
C THR A 94 -13.28 -0.23 -5.69
N HIS A 95 -12.60 -0.77 -6.71
CA HIS A 95 -13.11 -1.09 -8.04
C HIS A 95 -13.63 -2.53 -8.13
N GLU A 96 -14.09 -2.93 -9.33
CA GLU A 96 -14.52 -4.30 -9.62
C GLU A 96 -13.40 -5.31 -9.40
N SER A 97 -13.76 -6.45 -8.82
CA SER A 97 -12.79 -7.50 -8.44
C SER A 97 -12.07 -8.13 -9.65
N GLN A 98 -12.67 -8.06 -10.83
CA GLN A 98 -12.08 -8.60 -12.07
C GLN A 98 -11.07 -7.66 -12.71
N TYR A 99 -10.98 -6.41 -12.28
CA TYR A 99 -9.97 -5.48 -12.79
C TYR A 99 -8.57 -6.11 -12.65
N ASP A 100 -7.80 -6.08 -13.73
CA ASP A 100 -6.46 -6.69 -13.83
C ASP A 100 -6.38 -8.18 -13.42
N ASN A 101 -7.50 -8.90 -13.41
CA ASN A 101 -7.59 -10.29 -12.96
C ASN A 101 -7.27 -10.47 -11.47
N MET A 102 -7.42 -9.42 -10.66
CA MET A 102 -7.02 -9.42 -9.25
C MET A 102 -7.74 -10.48 -8.43
N ASN A 103 -9.05 -10.69 -8.63
CA ASN A 103 -9.79 -11.67 -7.84
C ASN A 103 -9.24 -13.09 -7.99
N ALA A 104 -9.04 -13.56 -9.23
CA ALA A 104 -8.49 -14.88 -9.47
C ALA A 104 -7.06 -15.01 -8.95
N PHE A 105 -6.23 -13.98 -9.20
CA PHE A 105 -4.84 -13.97 -8.76
C PHE A 105 -4.71 -14.00 -7.23
N LEU A 106 -5.42 -13.13 -6.52
CA LEU A 106 -5.34 -13.00 -5.06
C LEU A 106 -5.87 -14.25 -4.35
N ARG A 107 -7.00 -14.83 -4.83
CA ARG A 107 -7.53 -16.10 -4.26
C ARG A 107 -6.56 -17.26 -4.46
N THR A 108 -5.95 -17.36 -5.62
CA THR A 108 -4.94 -18.41 -5.90
C THR A 108 -3.70 -18.24 -5.03
N ASN A 109 -3.36 -17.00 -4.66
CA ASN A 109 -2.11 -16.63 -4.00
C ASN A 109 -2.28 -16.16 -2.55
N GLY A 110 -3.20 -16.77 -1.81
CA GLY A 110 -3.22 -16.74 -0.34
C GLY A 110 -4.30 -15.88 0.30
N PHE A 111 -5.13 -15.14 -0.45
CA PHE A 111 -6.23 -14.37 0.14
C PHE A 111 -7.50 -15.19 0.29
N ASP A 112 -8.10 -15.14 1.48
CA ASP A 112 -9.32 -15.88 1.83
C ASP A 112 -10.58 -15.08 1.49
N GLU A 113 -10.55 -13.77 1.69
CA GLU A 113 -11.69 -12.88 1.48
C GLU A 113 -11.27 -11.69 0.62
N ILE A 114 -12.09 -11.38 -0.36
CA ILE A 114 -11.89 -10.23 -1.25
C ILE A 114 -13.18 -9.42 -1.25
N TYR A 115 -13.06 -8.16 -0.90
CA TYR A 115 -14.12 -7.16 -0.90
C TYR A 115 -13.82 -6.12 -1.99
N ALA A 116 -14.78 -5.94 -2.87
CA ALA A 116 -14.63 -5.10 -4.06
C ALA A 116 -15.96 -4.38 -4.34
N GLN A 117 -16.04 -3.61 -5.41
CA GLN A 117 -17.20 -2.81 -5.80
C GLN A 117 -18.51 -3.59 -5.73
N GLU A 118 -18.48 -4.87 -6.06
CA GLU A 118 -19.67 -5.74 -6.05
C GLU A 118 -20.27 -5.94 -4.65
N ASN A 119 -19.48 -5.70 -3.61
CA ASN A 119 -19.90 -5.82 -2.20
C ASN A 119 -20.46 -4.51 -1.63
N TYR A 120 -20.28 -3.38 -2.34
CA TYR A 120 -20.63 -2.05 -1.85
C TYR A 120 -22.00 -1.59 -2.35
N PRO A 121 -22.69 -0.69 -1.62
CA PRO A 121 -23.90 -0.06 -2.12
C PRO A 121 -23.63 0.71 -3.42
N LYS A 122 -24.51 0.56 -4.41
CA LYS A 122 -24.33 1.15 -5.73
C LYS A 122 -24.25 2.68 -5.73
N ASP A 123 -24.93 3.31 -4.79
CA ASP A 123 -24.92 4.76 -4.58
C ASP A 123 -23.60 5.30 -4.03
N LYS A 124 -22.68 4.42 -3.61
CA LYS A 124 -21.33 4.78 -3.15
C LYS A 124 -20.28 4.72 -4.26
N VAL A 125 -20.61 4.12 -5.39
CA VAL A 125 -19.73 4.07 -6.56
C VAL A 125 -19.75 5.44 -7.25
N VAL A 126 -18.59 6.09 -7.33
CA VAL A 126 -18.48 7.48 -7.82
C VAL A 126 -17.97 7.59 -9.26
N ASN A 127 -17.23 6.59 -9.72
CA ASN A 127 -16.70 6.53 -11.09
C ASN A 127 -16.35 5.06 -11.47
N SER A 128 -15.66 4.87 -12.60
CA SER A 128 -15.22 3.53 -13.07
C SER A 128 -14.20 2.86 -12.17
N PHE A 129 -13.59 3.59 -11.23
CA PHE A 129 -12.65 3.06 -10.24
C PHE A 129 -13.31 2.77 -8.88
N GLY A 130 -14.64 2.85 -8.82
CA GLY A 130 -15.44 2.39 -7.70
C GLY A 130 -15.73 3.43 -6.64
N VAL A 131 -15.51 3.07 -5.38
CA VAL A 131 -15.85 3.89 -4.21
C VAL A 131 -14.68 4.77 -3.77
N GLN A 132 -14.97 5.78 -2.96
CA GLN A 132 -13.97 6.67 -2.36
C GLN A 132 -13.16 5.93 -1.27
N ASP A 133 -11.94 6.42 -1.00
CA ASP A 133 -11.02 5.82 -0.01
C ASP A 133 -11.60 5.84 1.40
N ASP A 134 -12.23 6.92 1.82
CA ASP A 134 -12.84 7.00 3.15
C ASP A 134 -13.98 5.99 3.33
N PHE A 135 -14.77 5.78 2.27
CA PHE A 135 -15.81 4.73 2.29
C PHE A 135 -15.19 3.34 2.37
N LEU A 136 -14.13 3.04 1.60
CA LEU A 136 -13.39 1.78 1.67
C LEU A 136 -12.95 1.48 3.11
N TYR A 137 -12.35 2.46 3.77
CA TYR A 137 -11.85 2.33 5.14
C TYR A 137 -12.99 2.15 6.15
N GLN A 138 -14.07 2.92 6.01
CA GLN A 138 -15.26 2.77 6.86
C GLN A 138 -15.91 1.40 6.69
N TYR A 139 -15.94 0.86 5.46
CA TYR A 139 -16.49 -0.47 5.20
C TYR A 139 -15.62 -1.59 5.77
N ALA A 140 -14.29 -1.45 5.70
CA ALA A 140 -13.36 -2.44 6.20
C ALA A 140 -13.40 -2.57 7.73
N LEU A 141 -13.51 -1.44 8.46
CA LEU A 141 -13.35 -1.40 9.92
C LEU A 141 -14.25 -2.38 10.69
N PRO A 142 -15.58 -2.45 10.47
CA PRO A 142 -16.44 -3.41 11.18
C PRO A 142 -16.12 -4.87 10.84
N ILE A 143 -15.61 -5.14 9.64
CA ILE A 143 -15.19 -6.48 9.24
C ILE A 143 -13.93 -6.87 10.02
N LEU A 144 -12.96 -5.96 10.14
CA LEU A 144 -11.75 -6.17 10.93
C LEU A 144 -12.09 -6.38 12.42
N ASN A 145 -13.02 -5.61 12.97
CA ASN A 145 -13.49 -5.78 14.34
C ASN A 145 -14.05 -7.20 14.56
N LYS A 146 -14.89 -7.66 13.64
CA LYS A 146 -15.45 -9.02 13.70
C LYS A 146 -14.34 -10.09 13.63
N ARG A 147 -13.33 -9.92 12.76
CA ARG A 147 -12.21 -10.88 12.67
C ARG A 147 -11.36 -10.90 13.95
N ALA A 148 -11.14 -9.74 14.55
CA ALA A 148 -10.44 -9.66 15.83
C ALA A 148 -11.16 -10.39 16.98
N GLU A 149 -12.51 -10.37 16.99
CA GLU A 149 -13.33 -11.11 17.96
C GLU A 149 -13.17 -12.64 17.82
N GLU A 150 -12.92 -13.14 16.62
CA GLU A 150 -12.70 -14.57 16.34
C GLU A 150 -11.37 -15.09 16.91
N ARG A 151 -10.52 -14.22 17.47
CA ARG A 151 -9.19 -14.53 18.04
C ARG A 151 -8.21 -15.17 17.06
N GLN A 152 -8.48 -15.06 15.78
CA GLN A 152 -7.57 -15.44 14.71
C GLN A 152 -6.80 -14.20 14.25
N PRO A 153 -5.47 -14.27 14.12
CA PRO A 153 -4.72 -13.16 13.56
C PRO A 153 -5.16 -12.89 12.12
N PHE A 154 -5.17 -11.61 11.72
CA PHE A 154 -5.53 -11.25 10.36
C PHE A 154 -4.43 -10.46 9.66
N PHE A 155 -4.35 -10.65 8.35
CA PHE A 155 -3.62 -9.80 7.44
C PHE A 155 -4.61 -9.13 6.50
N THR A 156 -4.61 -7.83 6.48
CA THR A 156 -5.53 -7.05 5.65
C THR A 156 -4.76 -6.15 4.72
N VAL A 157 -5.14 -6.15 3.45
CA VAL A 157 -4.68 -5.18 2.46
C VAL A 157 -5.83 -4.24 2.12
N LEU A 158 -5.57 -2.94 2.19
CA LEU A 158 -6.47 -1.87 1.79
C LEU A 158 -5.84 -1.16 0.59
N LEU A 159 -6.45 -1.30 -0.58
CA LEU A 159 -5.98 -0.67 -1.82
C LEU A 159 -6.81 0.59 -2.10
N SER A 160 -6.23 1.77 -1.87
CA SER A 160 -6.85 3.05 -2.16
C SER A 160 -6.81 3.37 -3.65
N ILE A 161 -7.59 4.34 -4.11
CA ILE A 161 -7.71 4.71 -5.52
C ILE A 161 -7.94 6.21 -5.76
N SER A 162 -8.33 6.96 -4.74
CA SER A 162 -8.84 8.34 -4.97
C SER A 162 -7.84 9.24 -5.66
N ASN A 163 -6.53 9.03 -5.47
CA ASN A 163 -5.47 9.79 -6.16
C ASN A 163 -5.20 9.32 -7.60
N HIS A 164 -6.05 8.44 -8.17
CA HIS A 164 -6.03 8.09 -9.59
C HIS A 164 -6.80 9.13 -10.44
N PRO A 165 -6.32 9.51 -11.64
CA PRO A 165 -7.04 10.42 -12.55
C PRO A 165 -8.50 10.02 -12.80
N SER A 166 -9.33 11.02 -13.03
CA SER A 166 -10.77 11.13 -12.84
C SER A 166 -11.12 11.42 -11.39
N TYR A 167 -10.33 12.34 -10.80
CA TYR A 167 -10.46 12.75 -9.39
C TYR A 167 -11.87 13.22 -9.05
N VAL A 168 -12.39 12.69 -7.94
CA VAL A 168 -13.68 13.11 -7.38
C VAL A 168 -13.45 13.52 -5.93
N ILE A 169 -13.67 14.81 -5.65
CA ILE A 169 -13.62 15.35 -4.29
C ILE A 169 -15.03 15.31 -3.71
N PRO A 170 -15.24 14.59 -2.59
CA PRO A 170 -16.56 14.58 -1.95
C PRO A 170 -16.96 15.97 -1.44
N ASP A 171 -18.22 16.35 -1.57
CA ASP A 171 -18.73 17.67 -1.15
C ASP A 171 -18.52 17.99 0.34
N TYR A 172 -18.43 16.96 1.18
CA TYR A 172 -18.19 17.10 2.62
C TYR A 172 -16.72 17.37 2.97
N PHE A 173 -15.78 17.06 2.08
CA PHE A 173 -14.37 17.38 2.27
C PHE A 173 -14.09 18.80 1.78
N LYS A 174 -13.34 19.57 2.57
CA LYS A 174 -12.99 20.96 2.26
C LYS A 174 -11.47 21.09 2.13
N PRO A 175 -10.93 20.97 0.92
CA PRO A 175 -9.50 21.12 0.67
C PRO A 175 -9.03 22.55 0.87
N HIS A 176 -7.75 22.73 1.18
CA HIS A 176 -7.11 24.04 1.25
C HIS A 176 -6.56 24.49 -0.11
N SER A 177 -6.11 23.53 -0.92
CA SER A 177 -5.55 23.80 -2.24
C SER A 177 -6.63 24.17 -3.26
N THR A 178 -6.23 24.89 -4.32
CA THR A 178 -7.12 25.28 -5.40
C THR A 178 -7.05 24.34 -6.61
N LYS A 179 -5.94 23.60 -6.77
CA LYS A 179 -5.74 22.66 -7.88
C LYS A 179 -6.32 21.29 -7.51
N LEU A 180 -7.07 20.71 -8.41
CA LEU A 180 -7.73 19.42 -8.20
C LEU A 180 -6.75 18.29 -7.88
N GLU A 181 -5.58 18.28 -8.53
CA GLU A 181 -4.52 17.31 -8.29
C GLU A 181 -3.90 17.41 -6.88
N ASP A 182 -3.90 18.59 -6.27
CA ASP A 182 -3.45 18.80 -4.90
C ASP A 182 -4.60 18.47 -3.92
N GLN A 183 -5.83 18.86 -4.22
CA GLN A 183 -7.01 18.58 -3.40
C GLN A 183 -7.22 17.08 -3.17
N ILE A 184 -6.98 16.25 -4.20
CA ILE A 184 -7.18 14.81 -4.07
C ILE A 184 -6.13 14.17 -3.17
N VAL A 185 -4.90 14.70 -3.13
CA VAL A 185 -3.85 14.26 -2.22
C VAL A 185 -4.20 14.63 -0.78
N GLU A 186 -4.69 15.86 -0.55
CA GLU A 186 -5.21 16.28 0.77
C GLU A 186 -6.35 15.38 1.24
N TYR A 187 -7.25 15.01 0.33
CA TYR A 187 -8.34 14.10 0.64
C TYR A 187 -7.85 12.68 1.00
N ALA A 188 -6.90 12.13 0.24
CA ALA A 188 -6.33 10.82 0.52
C ALA A 188 -5.63 10.79 1.89
N ASP A 189 -4.85 11.81 2.24
CA ASP A 189 -4.24 11.98 3.56
C ASP A 189 -5.29 12.03 4.67
N TRP A 190 -6.34 12.84 4.47
CA TRP A 190 -7.44 12.96 5.40
C TRP A 190 -8.18 11.63 5.60
N ALA A 191 -8.44 10.87 4.53
CA ALA A 191 -9.14 9.59 4.60
C ALA A 191 -8.36 8.56 5.42
N ILE A 192 -7.05 8.47 5.20
CA ILE A 192 -6.15 7.61 6.00
C ILE A 192 -6.15 8.06 7.47
N ARG A 193 -6.08 9.38 7.73
CA ARG A 193 -6.16 9.92 9.10
C ARG A 193 -7.44 9.48 9.80
N GLN A 194 -8.60 9.59 9.13
CA GLN A 194 -9.87 9.14 9.70
C GLN A 194 -9.84 7.64 10.04
N PHE A 195 -9.35 6.80 9.13
CA PHE A 195 -9.21 5.38 9.38
C PHE A 195 -8.31 5.08 10.59
N MET A 196 -7.15 5.68 10.67
CA MET A 196 -6.22 5.46 11.78
C MET A 196 -6.78 5.95 13.13
N GLN A 197 -7.54 7.06 13.12
CA GLN A 197 -8.22 7.55 14.32
C GLN A 197 -9.31 6.59 14.81
N GLU A 198 -10.10 6.01 13.92
CA GLU A 198 -11.13 5.02 14.27
C GLU A 198 -10.50 3.67 14.65
N ALA A 199 -9.45 3.23 13.97
CA ALA A 199 -8.70 2.03 14.31
C ALA A 199 -8.07 2.12 15.71
N ARG A 200 -7.55 3.28 16.11
CA ARG A 200 -6.99 3.51 17.46
C ARG A 200 -7.98 3.25 18.61
N LYS A 201 -9.26 3.31 18.34
CA LYS A 201 -10.32 3.03 19.34
C LYS A 201 -10.59 1.52 19.50
N GLN A 202 -10.04 0.69 18.61
CA GLN A 202 -10.35 -0.72 18.57
C GLN A 202 -9.39 -1.55 19.44
N PRO A 203 -9.87 -2.63 20.07
CA PRO A 203 -9.03 -3.47 20.95
C PRO A 203 -7.83 -4.12 20.26
N TRP A 204 -7.91 -4.35 18.95
CA TRP A 204 -6.85 -4.97 18.16
C TRP A 204 -5.74 -4.01 17.74
N PHE A 205 -5.92 -2.69 17.88
CA PHE A 205 -4.97 -1.68 17.41
C PHE A 205 -3.57 -1.88 18.00
N GLU A 206 -3.50 -2.05 19.32
CA GLU A 206 -2.24 -2.20 20.07
C GLU A 206 -1.47 -3.49 19.70
N ASN A 207 -2.14 -4.47 19.08
CA ASN A 207 -1.53 -5.72 18.61
C ASN A 207 -1.45 -5.78 17.08
N THR A 208 -1.36 -4.62 16.43
CA THR A 208 -1.34 -4.53 14.96
C THR A 208 -0.14 -3.76 14.47
N ILE A 209 0.51 -4.30 13.45
CA ILE A 209 1.49 -3.59 12.64
C ILE A 209 0.75 -2.99 11.43
N PHE A 210 0.86 -1.69 11.27
CA PHE A 210 0.37 -0.96 10.11
C PHE A 210 1.53 -0.69 9.17
N VAL A 211 1.33 -0.97 7.88
CA VAL A 211 2.31 -0.71 6.81
C VAL A 211 1.64 0.18 5.79
N LEU A 212 2.18 1.36 5.58
CA LEU A 212 1.67 2.29 4.59
C LEU A 212 2.77 2.55 3.56
N LEU A 213 2.43 2.35 2.28
CA LEU A 213 3.38 2.62 1.20
C LEU A 213 2.64 3.08 -0.07
N GLY A 214 3.32 3.86 -0.91
CA GLY A 214 2.83 4.12 -2.26
C GLY A 214 2.84 2.85 -3.10
N ASP A 215 1.75 2.56 -3.82
CA ASP A 215 1.73 1.45 -4.78
C ASP A 215 2.67 1.72 -5.97
N HIS A 216 2.72 2.96 -6.40
CA HIS A 216 3.71 3.59 -7.28
C HIS A 216 3.69 5.11 -7.06
N GLY A 217 4.60 5.82 -7.70
CA GLY A 217 4.58 7.27 -7.73
C GLY A 217 3.87 7.82 -8.97
N LYS A 218 3.79 9.14 -9.05
CA LYS A 218 3.34 9.91 -10.23
C LYS A 218 4.31 11.05 -10.48
N LEU A 219 4.26 11.63 -11.68
CA LEU A 219 5.03 12.82 -11.95
C LEU A 219 4.59 13.97 -11.03
N VAL A 220 5.53 14.52 -10.27
CA VAL A 220 5.35 15.68 -9.40
C VAL A 220 6.25 16.82 -9.89
N GLY A 221 5.62 17.94 -10.28
CA GLY A 221 6.35 19.07 -10.85
C GLY A 221 6.72 18.87 -12.33
N SER A 222 7.77 19.55 -12.76
CA SER A 222 8.33 19.37 -14.10
C SER A 222 9.37 18.25 -14.09
N PRO A 223 9.43 17.39 -15.12
CA PRO A 223 10.46 16.37 -15.20
C PRO A 223 11.84 17.03 -15.30
N ASP A 224 12.74 16.61 -14.43
CA ASP A 224 14.14 17.04 -14.34
C ASP A 224 15.09 16.10 -15.11
N CYS A 225 14.59 14.91 -15.49
CA CYS A 225 15.32 13.89 -16.23
C CYS A 225 14.35 13.02 -17.04
N GLU A 226 14.90 12.12 -17.87
CA GLU A 226 14.11 11.21 -18.71
C GLU A 226 13.20 10.28 -17.88
N ILE A 227 13.65 9.88 -16.68
CA ILE A 227 12.90 9.08 -15.72
C ILE A 227 12.80 9.87 -14.42
N PRO A 228 11.71 10.68 -14.23
CA PRO A 228 11.56 11.47 -13.03
C PRO A 228 11.49 10.60 -11.78
N GLN A 229 12.31 10.93 -10.79
CA GLN A 229 12.39 10.16 -9.55
C GLN A 229 11.04 10.05 -8.82
N SER A 230 10.21 11.10 -8.94
CA SER A 230 8.87 11.12 -8.36
C SER A 230 7.93 9.99 -8.86
N CYS A 231 8.23 9.38 -10.01
CA CYS A 231 7.44 8.26 -10.51
C CYS A 231 7.69 6.96 -9.75
N ASN A 232 8.84 6.82 -9.09
CA ASN A 232 9.23 5.59 -8.40
C ASN A 232 9.59 5.80 -6.93
N HIS A 233 9.97 6.99 -6.50
CA HIS A 233 10.23 7.28 -5.10
C HIS A 233 8.90 7.38 -4.35
N VAL A 234 8.66 6.44 -3.46
CA VAL A 234 7.42 6.32 -2.69
C VAL A 234 7.71 6.22 -1.19
N PRO A 235 6.84 6.70 -0.30
CA PRO A 235 7.03 6.52 1.13
C PRO A 235 6.80 5.06 1.53
N LEU A 236 7.55 4.61 2.54
CA LEU A 236 7.27 3.41 3.32
C LEU A 236 7.30 3.78 4.81
N MET A 237 6.23 3.45 5.50
CA MET A 237 6.06 3.63 6.94
C MET A 237 5.59 2.32 7.58
N ILE A 238 6.27 1.87 8.63
CA ILE A 238 5.87 0.71 9.45
C ILE A 238 5.60 1.22 10.86
N TYR A 239 4.33 1.19 11.26
CA TYR A 239 3.85 1.75 12.52
C TYR A 239 3.20 0.67 13.38
N GLY A 240 3.42 0.70 14.67
CA GLY A 240 2.76 -0.20 15.62
C GLY A 240 3.42 -0.18 16.98
N LYS A 241 2.74 -0.75 17.98
CA LYS A 241 3.29 -0.88 19.33
C LYS A 241 4.53 -1.77 19.31
N GLY A 242 5.63 -1.26 19.87
CA GLY A 242 6.91 -1.96 19.87
C GLY A 242 7.77 -1.72 18.64
N ILE A 243 7.24 -1.09 17.60
CA ILE A 243 8.04 -0.58 16.48
C ILE A 243 8.66 0.75 16.91
N LYS A 244 10.00 0.79 16.96
CA LYS A 244 10.72 2.01 17.31
C LYS A 244 10.70 2.99 16.14
N PRO A 245 10.28 4.24 16.34
CA PRO A 245 10.41 5.27 15.32
C PRO A 245 11.88 5.47 14.93
N GLU A 246 12.16 5.33 13.65
CA GLU A 246 13.50 5.48 13.07
C GLU A 246 13.38 5.80 11.58
N ILE A 247 14.16 6.76 11.08
CA ILE A 247 14.26 7.04 9.66
C ILE A 247 15.52 6.39 9.11
N ARG A 248 15.34 5.38 8.27
CA ARG A 248 16.43 4.61 7.65
C ARG A 248 16.88 5.27 6.35
N GLN A 249 18.19 5.30 6.15
CA GLN A 249 18.81 5.90 4.97
C GLN A 249 19.26 4.85 3.95
N GLU A 250 19.23 3.58 4.32
CA GLU A 250 19.58 2.50 3.41
C GLU A 250 18.49 2.34 2.32
N PRO A 251 18.91 2.16 1.06
CA PRO A 251 17.97 1.99 -0.03
C PRO A 251 17.19 0.68 0.05
N GLY A 252 15.90 0.77 -0.20
CA GLY A 252 14.99 -0.36 -0.26
C GLY A 252 13.97 -0.24 -1.39
N GLY A 253 13.23 -1.29 -1.60
CA GLY A 253 12.17 -1.32 -2.60
C GLY A 253 10.99 -2.19 -2.19
N GLN A 254 9.94 -2.15 -2.96
CA GLN A 254 8.73 -2.91 -2.67
C GLN A 254 8.95 -4.42 -2.54
N THR A 255 9.95 -4.98 -3.23
CA THR A 255 10.33 -6.39 -3.07
C THR A 255 10.81 -6.74 -1.67
N ASP A 256 11.22 -5.75 -0.88
CA ASP A 256 11.81 -5.95 0.44
C ASP A 256 10.76 -5.90 1.57
N VAL A 257 9.53 -5.52 1.26
CA VAL A 257 8.47 -5.37 2.27
C VAL A 257 8.11 -6.70 2.92
N ALA A 258 7.86 -7.74 2.11
CA ALA A 258 7.48 -9.05 2.64
C ALA A 258 8.57 -9.66 3.56
N PRO A 259 9.86 -9.77 3.16
CA PRO A 259 10.91 -10.26 4.04
C PRO A 259 11.09 -9.42 5.31
N THR A 260 10.97 -8.09 5.20
CA THR A 260 11.07 -7.18 6.35
C THR A 260 9.94 -7.41 7.35
N LEU A 261 8.69 -7.54 6.87
CA LEU A 261 7.55 -7.81 7.73
C LEU A 261 7.59 -9.20 8.36
N LEU A 262 7.96 -10.22 7.60
CA LEU A 262 8.13 -11.58 8.13
C LEU A 262 9.22 -11.63 9.19
N GLY A 263 10.31 -10.88 9.01
CA GLY A 263 11.34 -10.69 10.02
C GLY A 263 10.82 -10.01 11.29
N LEU A 264 10.04 -8.93 11.17
CA LEU A 264 9.40 -8.26 12.32
C LEU A 264 8.43 -9.17 13.07
N LEU A 265 7.72 -10.04 12.36
CA LEU A 265 6.82 -11.04 12.94
C LEU A 265 7.56 -12.27 13.48
N ASN A 266 8.89 -12.31 13.35
CA ASN A 266 9.72 -13.45 13.72
C ASN A 266 9.26 -14.78 13.09
N MET A 267 8.87 -14.73 11.81
CA MET A 267 8.41 -15.87 11.05
C MET A 267 9.53 -16.46 10.18
N SER A 268 9.68 -17.78 10.25
CA SER A 268 10.58 -18.52 9.35
C SER A 268 9.82 -18.95 8.10
N TYR A 269 10.43 -18.79 6.93
CA TYR A 269 9.86 -19.22 5.65
C TYR A 269 10.97 -19.62 4.67
N THR A 270 10.60 -20.35 3.62
CA THR A 270 11.53 -20.64 2.53
C THR A 270 11.50 -19.48 1.55
N GLN A 271 12.59 -18.75 1.48
CA GLN A 271 12.73 -17.64 0.53
C GLN A 271 13.10 -18.18 -0.86
N ASN A 272 12.31 -17.79 -1.86
CA ASN A 272 12.54 -18.09 -3.28
C ASN A 272 12.33 -16.86 -4.17
N ASP A 273 12.56 -15.69 -3.64
CA ASP A 273 12.28 -14.38 -4.21
C ASP A 273 13.51 -13.46 -4.20
N PHE A 274 13.34 -12.18 -4.56
CA PHE A 274 14.41 -11.19 -4.69
C PHE A 274 14.47 -10.19 -3.53
N GLY A 275 13.59 -10.32 -2.54
CA GLY A 275 13.53 -9.42 -1.40
C GLY A 275 14.63 -9.65 -0.39
N ILE A 276 14.93 -8.65 0.41
CA ILE A 276 15.79 -8.75 1.60
C ILE A 276 15.08 -8.17 2.83
N ASN A 277 15.47 -8.60 4.00
CA ASN A 277 15.03 -7.97 5.24
C ASN A 277 15.83 -6.67 5.48
N LEU A 278 15.21 -5.52 5.24
CA LEU A 278 15.84 -4.20 5.37
C LEU A 278 16.35 -3.87 6.78
N LEU A 279 15.99 -4.66 7.80
CA LEU A 279 16.45 -4.46 9.18
C LEU A 279 17.75 -5.18 9.46
N THR A 280 18.06 -6.24 8.73
CA THR A 280 19.22 -7.12 8.97
C THR A 280 20.16 -7.24 7.79
N GLU A 281 19.72 -6.82 6.61
CA GLU A 281 20.47 -6.95 5.36
C GLU A 281 20.53 -5.61 4.63
N GLN A 282 21.51 -5.45 3.75
CA GLN A 282 21.70 -4.25 2.92
C GLN A 282 21.79 -4.62 1.45
N ARG A 283 21.12 -3.84 0.59
CA ARG A 283 21.29 -3.95 -0.85
C ARG A 283 22.59 -3.27 -1.30
N PRO A 284 23.29 -3.87 -2.26
CA PRO A 284 24.32 -3.12 -3.00
C PRO A 284 23.67 -1.93 -3.71
N LEU A 285 24.35 -0.79 -3.71
CA LEU A 285 23.84 0.49 -4.25
C LEU A 285 23.46 0.51 -5.75
N MET A 286 23.48 -0.60 -6.45
CA MET A 286 23.48 -0.64 -7.93
C MET A 286 22.22 -1.17 -8.61
N SER A 287 21.07 -1.36 -7.97
CA SER A 287 19.95 -1.95 -8.72
C SER A 287 18.56 -1.73 -8.18
N ILE A 288 18.14 -0.51 -7.96
CA ILE A 288 16.79 -0.26 -7.45
C ILE A 288 15.77 0.03 -8.56
N SER A 289 16.19 0.38 -9.75
CA SER A 289 15.28 0.61 -10.86
C SER A 289 15.60 -0.31 -12.05
N PRO A 290 14.66 -1.14 -12.53
CA PRO A 290 14.82 -1.71 -13.86
C PRO A 290 14.86 -0.56 -14.87
N PRO A 291 15.63 -0.65 -15.95
CA PRO A 291 15.59 0.34 -17.00
C PRO A 291 14.17 0.41 -17.57
N ILE A 292 13.59 1.58 -17.56
CA ILE A 292 12.36 1.86 -18.31
C ILE A 292 12.80 1.94 -19.77
N ILE A 293 12.55 0.91 -20.54
CA ILE A 293 12.70 0.88 -21.99
C ILE A 293 11.31 0.88 -22.62
#